data_4956b0d1ec84002679a4b2b196cfc1a9
#
_entry.id   4956b0d1ec84002679a4b2b196cfc1a9
#
_cell.length_a   1.000
_cell.length_b   1.000
_cell.length_c   1.000
_cell.angle_alpha   90.00
_cell.angle_beta   90.00
_cell.angle_gamma   90.00
#
_symmetry.space_group_name_H-M   'P 1'
#
loop_
_entity.id
_entity.type
_entity.pdbx_description
1 polymer ?
#
loop_
_entity_poly.entity_id
_entity_poly.type
_entity_poly.pdbx_seq_one_letter_code
_entity_poly.pdbx_strand_id
1 'polypeptide(L)'
;MKKWFTLLSSVIVLLAGCNSAGRSAGQSEDDGFTFAFLTDIHLQPELSGVEGFTKAIDTINQINPDFVLTGGDLVMDVLNQTYGRCDSLYNLYKEVSEKFHMPVYNTIGNHEVYGWHRDEAGIEEHPEFGKGMYEKRIGPRYYSFDHEGWHFMMLDGIYRGDGGTYIGRIDEEQVAWIKEDLAKTGKETPIIVSTHIPFVTSQTQLTEGPLKATPAYLILDNAKEVLMEFWGYNLKLVLQGHLHYLEDIYVNGQVHFITGGAVCGKWWNTKPGDPLQEGFLLIRAVEDDIQWEYVDFEWVPPHQKKKAS
;
A
#
# COMPACT_ATOMS: atom_id res chain seq x y z
N MET A 1 -29.09 -54.90 -51.15
CA MET A 1 -29.34 -53.52 -51.51
C MET A 1 -30.29 -52.94 -50.48
N LYS A 2 -29.74 -52.20 -49.47
CA LYS A 2 -30.52 -51.54 -48.41
C LYS A 2 -30.40 -50.05 -48.62
N LYS A 3 -31.54 -49.39 -48.89
CA LYS A 3 -31.65 -47.93 -49.03
C LYS A 3 -31.71 -47.31 -47.63
N TRP A 4 -30.88 -46.34 -47.39
CA TRP A 4 -30.89 -45.50 -46.19
C TRP A 4 -31.69 -44.22 -46.48
N PHE A 5 -32.72 -43.98 -45.67
CA PHE A 5 -33.49 -42.74 -45.65
C PHE A 5 -32.83 -41.80 -44.65
N THR A 6 -32.44 -40.62 -45.15
CA THR A 6 -31.98 -39.53 -44.33
C THR A 6 -33.16 -38.61 -43.96
N LEU A 7 -33.51 -38.57 -42.67
CA LEU A 7 -34.49 -37.62 -42.15
C LEU A 7 -33.75 -36.30 -41.87
N LEU A 8 -34.12 -35.20 -42.57
CA LEU A 8 -33.77 -33.84 -42.23
C LEU A 8 -34.72 -33.34 -41.16
N SER A 9 -34.29 -33.14 -39.94
CA SER A 9 -35.02 -32.44 -38.89
C SER A 9 -34.69 -30.97 -38.89
N SER A 10 -35.64 -30.13 -39.34
CA SER A 10 -35.56 -28.68 -39.30
C SER A 10 -35.77 -28.21 -37.84
N VAL A 11 -34.73 -27.63 -37.25
CA VAL A 11 -34.83 -26.95 -35.94
C VAL A 11 -35.30 -25.53 -36.21
N ILE A 12 -36.49 -25.20 -35.79
CA ILE A 12 -37.02 -23.82 -35.77
C ILE A 12 -36.49 -23.18 -34.49
N VAL A 13 -35.54 -22.22 -34.60
CA VAL A 13 -35.10 -21.37 -33.51
C VAL A 13 -36.10 -20.23 -33.34
N LEU A 14 -36.94 -20.30 -32.34
CA LEU A 14 -37.76 -19.18 -31.89
C LEU A 14 -36.83 -18.15 -31.15
N LEU A 15 -36.54 -17.06 -31.82
CA LEU A 15 -35.91 -15.87 -31.18
C LEU A 15 -36.99 -15.18 -30.33
N ALA A 16 -36.95 -15.47 -29.01
CA ALA A 16 -37.67 -14.66 -28.03
C ALA A 16 -36.93 -13.29 -27.93
N GLY A 17 -37.56 -12.26 -28.47
CA GLY A 17 -37.10 -10.89 -28.28
C GLY A 17 -37.22 -10.49 -26.82
N CYS A 18 -36.10 -10.36 -26.10
CA CYS A 18 -36.06 -9.62 -24.85
C CYS A 18 -36.21 -8.13 -25.17
N ASN A 19 -37.32 -7.56 -24.73
CA ASN A 19 -37.51 -6.13 -24.65
C ASN A 19 -36.42 -5.57 -23.70
N SER A 20 -35.41 -4.92 -24.28
CA SER A 20 -34.55 -4.01 -23.55
C SER A 20 -35.38 -2.81 -23.14
N ALA A 21 -35.86 -2.79 -21.91
CA ALA A 21 -36.33 -1.56 -21.26
C ALA A 21 -35.19 -0.56 -21.36
N GLY A 22 -35.46 0.60 -21.95
CA GLY A 22 -34.50 1.63 -22.20
C GLY A 22 -33.84 2.09 -20.89
N ARG A 23 -32.54 1.88 -20.77
CA ARG A 23 -31.72 2.65 -19.86
C ARG A 23 -31.76 4.10 -20.34
N SER A 24 -32.22 5.00 -19.48
CA SER A 24 -32.14 6.43 -19.72
C SER A 24 -30.67 6.80 -19.91
N ALA A 25 -30.37 7.41 -21.06
CA ALA A 25 -29.09 8.08 -21.28
C ALA A 25 -29.02 9.26 -20.32
N GLY A 26 -28.18 9.14 -19.27
CA GLY A 26 -28.02 10.21 -18.27
C GLY A 26 -27.38 9.81 -16.95
N GLN A 27 -26.82 8.59 -16.81
CA GLN A 27 -25.88 8.31 -15.72
C GLN A 27 -24.46 8.44 -16.28
N SER A 28 -23.71 9.40 -15.76
CA SER A 28 -22.27 9.54 -16.01
C SER A 28 -21.59 8.25 -15.57
N GLU A 29 -20.70 7.71 -16.42
CA GLU A 29 -19.85 6.53 -16.09
C GLU A 29 -18.78 6.84 -15.02
N ASP A 30 -19.03 7.81 -14.12
CA ASP A 30 -18.00 8.42 -13.27
C ASP A 30 -18.43 8.63 -11.81
N ASP A 31 -19.13 7.67 -11.21
CA ASP A 31 -19.48 7.71 -9.79
C ASP A 31 -18.41 7.04 -8.90
N GLY A 32 -17.14 7.33 -9.09
CA GLY A 32 -16.03 6.79 -8.31
C GLY A 32 -14.85 7.72 -8.28
N PHE A 33 -13.88 7.46 -7.40
CA PHE A 33 -12.63 8.18 -7.33
C PHE A 33 -11.44 7.22 -7.50
N THR A 34 -10.26 7.78 -7.81
CA THR A 34 -9.02 7.04 -7.97
C THR A 34 -7.94 7.56 -7.05
N PHE A 35 -7.08 6.68 -6.55
CA PHE A 35 -5.91 7.08 -5.82
C PHE A 35 -4.73 6.17 -6.13
N ALA A 36 -3.52 6.71 -6.02
CA ALA A 36 -2.31 5.92 -6.15
C ALA A 36 -1.82 5.49 -4.76
N PHE A 37 -1.40 4.23 -4.63
CA PHE A 37 -0.76 3.72 -3.42
C PHE A 37 0.71 3.40 -3.69
N LEU A 38 1.60 4.10 -2.99
CA LEU A 38 3.04 3.99 -3.08
C LEU A 38 3.61 3.49 -1.76
N THR A 39 4.34 2.40 -1.78
CA THR A 39 5.02 1.90 -0.57
C THR A 39 6.48 1.63 -0.84
N ASP A 40 7.28 1.61 0.21
CA ASP A 40 8.69 1.23 0.12
C ASP A 40 9.44 2.08 -0.92
N ILE A 41 9.34 3.40 -0.76
CA ILE A 41 9.98 4.39 -1.64
C ILE A 41 11.49 4.39 -1.40
N HIS A 42 11.93 4.27 -0.15
CA HIS A 42 13.33 4.27 0.27
C HIS A 42 14.15 5.37 -0.42
N LEU A 43 13.62 6.62 -0.37
CA LEU A 43 14.24 7.73 -1.04
C LEU A 43 15.61 8.04 -0.47
N GLN A 44 16.58 8.16 -1.37
CA GLN A 44 17.95 8.52 -1.07
C GLN A 44 18.59 9.21 -2.28
N PRO A 45 19.64 10.03 -2.09
CA PRO A 45 20.34 10.65 -3.21
C PRO A 45 21.22 9.66 -3.99
N GLU A 46 21.56 8.52 -3.38
CA GLU A 46 22.33 7.45 -3.99
C GLU A 46 21.48 6.61 -4.95
N LEU A 47 22.13 5.82 -5.79
CA LEU A 47 21.51 4.86 -6.72
C LEU A 47 20.46 5.48 -7.66
N SER A 48 20.51 6.79 -7.86
CA SER A 48 19.51 7.54 -8.64
C SER A 48 18.09 7.43 -8.08
N GLY A 49 17.94 7.28 -6.75
CA GLY A 49 16.65 7.21 -6.10
C GLY A 49 15.77 8.43 -6.35
N VAL A 50 16.40 9.64 -6.39
CA VAL A 50 15.69 10.90 -6.68
C VAL A 50 15.09 10.89 -8.10
N GLU A 51 15.88 10.47 -9.09
CA GLU A 51 15.42 10.39 -10.48
C GLU A 51 14.34 9.32 -10.64
N GLY A 52 14.49 8.17 -9.95
CA GLY A 52 13.50 7.10 -9.98
C GLY A 52 12.17 7.53 -9.37
N PHE A 53 12.22 8.10 -8.17
CA PHE A 53 11.00 8.58 -7.52
C PHE A 53 10.36 9.75 -8.27
N THR A 54 11.16 10.67 -8.83
CA THR A 54 10.62 11.73 -9.69
C THR A 54 9.88 11.15 -10.90
N LYS A 55 10.42 10.10 -11.53
CA LYS A 55 9.74 9.43 -12.65
C LYS A 55 8.40 8.79 -12.24
N ALA A 56 8.34 8.17 -11.06
CA ALA A 56 7.08 7.66 -10.51
C ALA A 56 6.07 8.79 -10.31
N ILE A 57 6.49 9.91 -9.72
CA ILE A 57 5.66 11.11 -9.54
C ILE A 57 5.15 11.65 -10.88
N ASP A 58 6.02 11.77 -11.88
CA ASP A 58 5.64 12.25 -13.22
C ASP A 58 4.57 11.35 -13.85
N THR A 59 4.70 10.02 -13.68
CA THR A 59 3.68 9.05 -14.16
C THR A 59 2.36 9.25 -13.42
N ILE A 60 2.38 9.40 -12.11
CA ILE A 60 1.18 9.64 -11.28
C ILE A 60 0.52 10.97 -11.67
N ASN A 61 1.30 12.03 -11.86
CA ASN A 61 0.79 13.32 -12.29
C ASN A 61 0.12 13.27 -13.68
N GLN A 62 0.59 12.40 -14.58
CA GLN A 62 -0.05 12.16 -15.88
C GLN A 62 -1.36 11.38 -15.75
N ILE A 63 -1.43 10.39 -14.83
CA ILE A 63 -2.65 9.65 -14.51
C ILE A 63 -3.67 10.57 -13.83
N ASN A 64 -3.20 11.49 -13.00
CA ASN A 64 -3.97 12.49 -12.25
C ASN A 64 -5.06 11.89 -11.34
N PRO A 65 -4.68 10.99 -10.40
CA PRO A 65 -5.61 10.49 -9.40
C PRO A 65 -6.04 11.61 -8.42
N ASP A 66 -7.10 11.37 -7.65
CA ASP A 66 -7.63 12.35 -6.69
C ASP A 66 -6.62 12.65 -5.57
N PHE A 67 -5.89 11.64 -5.13
CA PHE A 67 -4.82 11.76 -4.12
C PHE A 67 -3.83 10.60 -4.20
N VAL A 68 -2.79 10.69 -3.38
CA VAL A 68 -1.78 9.66 -3.17
C VAL A 68 -1.84 9.19 -1.72
N LEU A 69 -1.82 7.88 -1.49
CA LEU A 69 -1.50 7.27 -0.20
C LEU A 69 -0.08 6.70 -0.25
N THR A 70 0.67 6.87 0.83
CA THR A 70 1.95 6.15 0.97
C THR A 70 1.83 5.05 2.02
N GLY A 71 2.49 3.93 1.79
CA GLY A 71 2.46 2.73 2.64
C GLY A 71 3.66 2.62 3.59
N GLY A 72 4.38 3.71 3.86
CA GLY A 72 5.58 3.71 4.71
C GLY A 72 6.88 3.45 3.96
N ASP A 73 7.99 3.49 4.70
CA ASP A 73 9.36 3.43 4.20
C ASP A 73 9.61 4.49 3.10
N LEU A 74 9.31 5.74 3.47
CA LEU A 74 9.41 6.92 2.61
C LEU A 74 10.87 7.25 2.29
N VAL A 75 11.74 7.13 3.32
CA VAL A 75 13.17 7.41 3.25
C VAL A 75 14.00 6.14 3.40
N MET A 76 15.25 6.16 2.95
CA MET A 76 16.06 4.94 2.87
C MET A 76 16.27 4.30 4.23
N ASP A 77 16.73 5.04 5.24
CA ASP A 77 16.94 4.50 6.58
C ASP A 77 17.27 5.61 7.58
N VAL A 78 16.54 5.66 8.69
CA VAL A 78 16.87 6.50 9.84
C VAL A 78 17.09 5.71 11.12
N LEU A 79 16.88 4.39 11.08
CA LEU A 79 17.05 3.50 12.24
C LEU A 79 18.46 3.55 12.83
N ASN A 80 19.48 3.56 11.96
CA ASN A 80 20.90 3.50 12.36
C ASN A 80 21.77 4.60 11.77
N GLN A 81 21.18 5.73 11.36
CA GLN A 81 21.93 6.84 10.75
C GLN A 81 22.18 7.96 11.76
N THR A 82 23.16 8.82 11.44
CA THR A 82 23.37 10.06 12.21
C THR A 82 22.18 11.00 12.07
N TYR A 83 21.91 11.82 13.07
CA TYR A 83 20.82 12.81 13.02
C TYR A 83 20.87 13.69 11.75
N GLY A 84 22.05 14.19 11.38
CA GLY A 84 22.21 15.03 10.18
C GLY A 84 21.86 14.28 8.88
N ARG A 85 22.19 12.98 8.78
CA ARG A 85 21.79 12.14 7.64
C ARG A 85 20.27 11.95 7.62
N CYS A 86 19.69 11.62 8.76
CA CYS A 86 18.23 11.44 8.89
C CYS A 86 17.48 12.71 8.49
N ASP A 87 17.91 13.86 9.03
CA ASP A 87 17.34 15.17 8.69
C ASP A 87 17.42 15.46 7.19
N SER A 88 18.57 15.17 6.57
CA SER A 88 18.76 15.33 5.12
C SER A 88 17.83 14.44 4.29
N LEU A 89 17.58 13.20 4.71
CA LEU A 89 16.68 12.27 4.01
C LEU A 89 15.23 12.74 4.08
N TYR A 90 14.76 13.18 5.25
CA TYR A 90 13.41 13.73 5.39
C TYR A 90 13.21 15.02 4.58
N ASN A 91 14.21 15.91 4.59
CA ASN A 91 14.15 17.14 3.79
C ASN A 91 14.11 16.82 2.30
N LEU A 92 14.88 15.81 1.84
CA LEU A 92 14.85 15.34 0.47
C LEU A 92 13.48 14.76 0.09
N TYR A 93 12.88 13.95 0.97
CA TYR A 93 11.55 13.41 0.72
C TYR A 93 10.51 14.53 0.58
N LYS A 94 10.52 15.50 1.46
CA LYS A 94 9.61 16.65 1.39
C LYS A 94 9.79 17.42 0.09
N GLU A 95 11.03 17.78 -0.26
CA GLU A 95 11.35 18.51 -1.49
C GLU A 95 10.86 17.78 -2.75
N VAL A 96 11.12 16.45 -2.84
CA VAL A 96 10.72 15.67 -4.02
C VAL A 96 9.21 15.47 -4.05
N SER A 97 8.57 15.26 -2.91
CA SER A 97 7.11 15.07 -2.81
C SER A 97 6.30 16.33 -3.13
N GLU A 98 6.88 17.52 -3.05
CA GLU A 98 6.25 18.78 -3.51
C GLU A 98 5.92 18.78 -5.02
N LYS A 99 6.48 17.84 -5.78
CA LYS A 99 6.17 17.68 -7.22
C LYS A 99 4.84 16.98 -7.51
N PHE A 100 4.21 16.35 -6.54
CA PHE A 100 2.87 15.82 -6.70
C PHE A 100 1.86 16.96 -6.94
N HIS A 101 0.94 16.76 -7.88
CA HIS A 101 -0.10 17.76 -8.18
C HIS A 101 -1.37 17.58 -7.34
N MET A 102 -1.45 16.54 -6.53
CA MET A 102 -2.57 16.17 -5.69
C MET A 102 -2.14 15.99 -4.23
N PRO A 103 -3.08 15.91 -3.28
CA PRO A 103 -2.77 15.66 -1.87
C PRO A 103 -2.03 14.33 -1.66
N VAL A 104 -1.11 14.29 -0.69
CA VAL A 104 -0.38 13.07 -0.29
C VAL A 104 -0.65 12.80 1.18
N TYR A 105 -1.14 11.60 1.48
CA TYR A 105 -1.39 11.10 2.83
C TYR A 105 -0.36 10.02 3.17
N ASN A 106 0.38 10.22 4.25
CA ASN A 106 1.52 9.37 4.57
C ASN A 106 1.21 8.37 5.69
N THR A 107 1.68 7.13 5.51
CA THR A 107 1.78 6.11 6.55
C THR A 107 3.25 6.03 7.00
N ILE A 108 3.49 5.77 8.28
CA ILE A 108 4.84 5.56 8.82
C ILE A 108 5.31 4.12 8.56
N GLY A 109 6.57 3.95 8.16
CA GLY A 109 7.25 2.65 8.07
C GLY A 109 8.36 2.49 9.13
N ASN A 110 9.05 1.36 9.12
CA ASN A 110 10.12 1.12 10.08
C ASN A 110 11.39 1.92 9.76
N HIS A 111 11.61 2.29 8.51
CA HIS A 111 12.73 3.14 8.11
C HIS A 111 12.59 4.61 8.52
N GLU A 112 11.42 5.03 9.01
CA GLU A 112 11.16 6.36 9.54
C GLU A 112 11.50 6.53 11.01
N VAL A 113 11.85 5.45 11.73
CA VAL A 113 12.02 5.47 13.19
C VAL A 113 13.46 5.79 13.57
N TYR A 114 13.70 7.00 14.09
CA TYR A 114 15.04 7.49 14.36
C TYR A 114 15.72 6.79 15.55
N GLY A 115 16.89 6.25 15.30
CA GLY A 115 17.86 5.88 16.33
C GLY A 115 17.61 4.56 17.07
N TRP A 116 16.55 3.80 16.73
CA TRP A 116 16.26 2.54 17.46
C TRP A 116 17.38 1.50 17.32
N HIS A 117 18.12 1.49 16.22
CA HIS A 117 19.25 0.56 16.01
C HIS A 117 20.62 1.19 16.32
N ARG A 118 20.66 2.37 16.95
CA ARG A 118 21.92 3.02 17.29
C ARG A 118 22.34 2.66 18.72
N ASP A 119 23.57 2.20 18.86
CA ASP A 119 24.24 2.03 20.16
C ASP A 119 25.00 3.32 20.50
N GLU A 120 24.24 4.37 20.87
CA GLU A 120 24.77 5.68 21.24
C GLU A 120 24.21 6.10 22.59
N ALA A 121 25.12 6.38 23.55
CA ALA A 121 24.70 6.78 24.90
C ALA A 121 23.88 8.08 24.87
N GLY A 122 22.70 8.03 25.49
CA GLY A 122 21.81 9.20 25.59
C GLY A 122 20.97 9.48 24.34
N ILE A 123 21.02 8.63 23.30
CA ILE A 123 20.20 8.83 22.09
C ILE A 123 18.70 8.80 22.40
N GLU A 124 18.29 8.01 23.39
CA GLU A 124 16.87 7.90 23.80
C GLU A 124 16.34 9.19 24.45
N GLU A 125 17.24 10.06 24.92
CA GLU A 125 16.89 11.39 25.48
C GLU A 125 16.71 12.44 24.38
N HIS A 126 17.03 12.10 23.11
CA HIS A 126 16.89 13.04 22.01
C HIS A 126 15.39 13.31 21.75
N PRO A 127 14.94 14.59 21.64
CA PRO A 127 13.51 14.94 21.52
C PRO A 127 12.81 14.34 20.29
N GLU A 128 13.57 13.93 19.28
CA GLU A 128 13.07 13.31 18.06
C GLU A 128 13.41 11.80 17.98
N PHE A 129 13.82 11.19 19.09
CA PHE A 129 14.08 9.75 19.15
C PHE A 129 12.82 8.94 18.81
N GLY A 130 13.01 7.82 18.15
CA GLY A 130 11.91 6.97 17.72
C GLY A 130 11.04 7.63 16.65
N LYS A 131 9.76 7.67 16.85
CA LYS A 131 8.78 8.21 15.90
C LYS A 131 8.71 9.75 15.91
N GLY A 132 9.29 10.40 16.90
CA GLY A 132 9.26 11.86 17.03
C GLY A 132 9.83 12.62 15.84
N MET A 133 10.83 12.03 15.13
CA MET A 133 11.37 12.63 13.92
C MET A 133 10.34 12.65 12.78
N TYR A 134 9.59 11.56 12.59
CA TYR A 134 8.49 11.46 11.62
C TYR A 134 7.37 12.45 11.98
N GLU A 135 6.89 12.43 13.22
CA GLU A 135 5.78 13.28 13.67
C GLU A 135 6.07 14.77 13.49
N LYS A 136 7.32 15.19 13.70
CA LYS A 136 7.74 16.59 13.52
C LYS A 136 7.83 17.02 12.05
N ARG A 137 8.18 16.11 11.13
CA ARG A 137 8.49 16.46 9.73
C ARG A 137 7.40 16.10 8.76
N ILE A 138 6.67 15.02 9.01
CA ILE A 138 5.65 14.48 8.11
C ILE A 138 4.26 14.74 8.69
N GLY A 139 3.96 14.24 9.89
CA GLY A 139 2.66 14.40 10.52
C GLY A 139 2.33 13.31 11.53
N PRO A 140 1.07 13.21 11.95
CA PRO A 140 0.65 12.20 12.91
C PRO A 140 1.03 10.79 12.46
N ARG A 141 1.42 9.93 13.38
CA ARG A 141 1.78 8.53 13.09
C ARG A 141 0.56 7.65 12.78
N TYR A 142 -0.61 8.03 13.25
CA TYR A 142 -1.90 7.44 12.85
C TYR A 142 -2.99 8.51 12.84
N TYR A 143 -3.93 8.39 11.92
CA TYR A 143 -5.03 9.33 11.71
C TYR A 143 -6.05 8.75 10.74
N SER A 144 -7.19 9.41 10.58
CA SER A 144 -8.21 9.09 9.59
C SER A 144 -8.66 10.33 8.82
N PHE A 145 -9.27 10.11 7.66
CA PHE A 145 -9.93 11.12 6.86
C PHE A 145 -11.03 10.48 6.01
N ASP A 146 -11.98 11.30 5.55
CA ASP A 146 -13.05 10.87 4.66
C ASP A 146 -12.85 11.43 3.26
N HIS A 147 -13.19 10.65 2.24
CA HIS A 147 -13.20 11.06 0.84
C HIS A 147 -14.34 10.36 0.10
N GLU A 148 -15.21 11.13 -0.57
CA GLU A 148 -16.33 10.63 -1.38
C GLU A 148 -17.16 9.52 -0.71
N GLY A 149 -17.43 9.67 0.60
CA GLY A 149 -18.21 8.71 1.37
C GLY A 149 -17.46 7.46 1.86
N TRP A 150 -16.16 7.36 1.60
CA TRP A 150 -15.26 6.33 2.12
C TRP A 150 -14.46 6.87 3.29
N HIS A 151 -14.18 5.99 4.25
CA HIS A 151 -13.35 6.29 5.43
C HIS A 151 -11.97 5.65 5.31
N PHE A 152 -10.92 6.45 5.48
CA PHE A 152 -9.52 6.03 5.37
C PHE A 152 -8.85 6.10 6.72
N MET A 153 -8.18 5.02 7.13
CA MET A 153 -7.44 4.94 8.39
C MET A 153 -5.96 4.63 8.10
N MET A 154 -5.09 5.58 8.44
CA MET A 154 -3.63 5.41 8.39
C MET A 154 -3.15 4.90 9.75
N LEU A 155 -2.56 3.70 9.78
CA LEU A 155 -2.15 3.05 11.03
C LEU A 155 -0.62 2.97 11.15
N ASP A 156 -0.15 3.14 12.37
CA ASP A 156 1.23 2.91 12.76
C ASP A 156 1.41 1.47 13.25
N GLY A 157 1.94 0.62 12.36
CA GLY A 157 2.21 -0.79 12.64
C GLY A 157 3.59 -1.05 13.25
N ILE A 158 4.36 -0.01 13.61
CA ILE A 158 5.74 -0.15 14.08
C ILE A 158 5.79 -0.07 15.59
N TYR A 159 6.28 -1.10 16.25
CA TYR A 159 6.44 -1.14 17.70
C TYR A 159 7.88 -1.46 18.09
N ARG A 160 8.36 -0.85 19.18
CA ARG A 160 9.72 -1.10 19.68
C ARG A 160 9.78 -2.44 20.40
N GLY A 161 10.51 -3.37 19.83
CA GLY A 161 10.80 -4.66 20.45
C GLY A 161 12.00 -4.62 21.40
N ASP A 162 12.32 -5.77 21.96
CA ASP A 162 13.47 -5.93 22.86
C ASP A 162 14.79 -5.66 22.13
N GLY A 163 15.75 -5.06 22.86
CA GLY A 163 17.09 -4.80 22.32
C GLY A 163 17.14 -3.71 21.24
N GLY A 164 16.12 -2.83 21.17
CA GLY A 164 16.08 -1.73 20.21
C GLY A 164 15.65 -2.13 18.79
N THR A 165 15.24 -3.39 18.57
CA THR A 165 14.67 -3.84 17.31
C THR A 165 13.25 -3.29 17.13
N TYR A 166 12.65 -3.48 15.94
CA TYR A 166 11.22 -3.25 15.74
C TYR A 166 10.49 -4.58 15.57
N ILE A 167 9.21 -4.56 15.90
CA ILE A 167 8.24 -5.60 15.57
C ILE A 167 6.98 -4.96 14.97
N GLY A 168 6.21 -5.73 14.23
CA GLY A 168 4.90 -5.34 13.74
C GLY A 168 3.88 -5.46 14.89
N ARG A 169 3.33 -4.33 15.32
CA ARG A 169 2.29 -4.28 16.36
C ARG A 169 1.59 -2.93 16.36
N ILE A 170 0.29 -2.95 16.46
CA ILE A 170 -0.52 -1.77 16.78
C ILE A 170 -0.58 -1.65 18.31
N ASP A 171 -0.16 -0.51 18.84
CA ASP A 171 -0.16 -0.30 20.30
C ASP A 171 -1.59 -0.15 20.88
N GLU A 172 -1.71 -0.29 22.19
CA GLU A 172 -3.00 -0.30 22.89
C GLU A 172 -3.72 1.05 22.81
N GLU A 173 -2.97 2.15 22.80
CA GLU A 173 -3.52 3.50 22.64
C GLU A 173 -4.18 3.64 21.26
N GLN A 174 -3.50 3.17 20.23
CA GLN A 174 -4.02 3.21 18.86
C GLN A 174 -5.21 2.25 18.68
N VAL A 175 -5.21 1.07 19.31
CA VAL A 175 -6.38 0.17 19.33
C VAL A 175 -7.59 0.85 19.95
N ALA A 176 -7.42 1.58 21.04
CA ALA A 176 -8.49 2.35 21.66
C ALA A 176 -9.02 3.46 20.71
N TRP A 177 -8.10 4.17 20.04
CA TRP A 177 -8.46 5.16 19.03
C TRP A 177 -9.21 4.55 17.84
N ILE A 178 -8.79 3.38 17.31
CA ILE A 178 -9.49 2.65 16.24
C ILE A 178 -10.95 2.40 16.64
N LYS A 179 -11.20 1.93 17.85
CA LYS A 179 -12.58 1.68 18.36
C LYS A 179 -13.44 2.95 18.36
N GLU A 180 -12.88 4.05 18.84
CA GLU A 180 -13.57 5.33 18.90
C GLU A 180 -13.86 5.90 17.51
N ASP A 181 -12.93 5.75 16.59
CA ASP A 181 -13.04 6.24 15.23
C ASP A 181 -14.08 5.43 14.43
N LEU A 182 -14.02 4.11 14.50
CA LEU A 182 -15.03 3.22 13.91
C LEU A 182 -16.44 3.47 14.44
N ALA A 183 -16.56 3.76 15.74
CA ALA A 183 -17.87 4.10 16.34
C ALA A 183 -18.48 5.39 15.78
N LYS A 184 -17.65 6.36 15.37
CA LYS A 184 -18.08 7.60 14.71
C LYS A 184 -18.39 7.39 13.24
N THR A 185 -17.59 6.59 12.55
CA THR A 185 -17.72 6.27 11.12
C THR A 185 -19.03 5.53 10.82
N GLY A 186 -19.41 4.58 11.69
CA GLY A 186 -20.60 3.76 11.49
C GLY A 186 -20.30 2.48 10.67
N LYS A 187 -21.29 1.58 10.63
CA LYS A 187 -21.08 0.22 10.11
C LYS A 187 -21.18 0.07 8.61
N GLU A 188 -21.89 0.99 7.97
CA GLU A 188 -22.19 0.91 6.52
C GLU A 188 -21.14 1.64 5.67
N THR A 189 -20.41 2.58 6.25
CA THR A 189 -19.37 3.34 5.55
C THR A 189 -18.25 2.40 5.10
N PRO A 190 -17.90 2.37 3.81
CA PRO A 190 -16.79 1.56 3.34
C PRO A 190 -15.46 2.09 3.88
N ILE A 191 -14.60 1.18 4.34
CA ILE A 191 -13.35 1.50 5.04
C ILE A 191 -12.17 0.96 4.28
N ILE A 192 -11.14 1.82 4.14
CA ILE A 192 -9.80 1.47 3.66
C ILE A 192 -8.80 1.72 4.79
N VAL A 193 -7.97 0.73 5.06
CA VAL A 193 -6.88 0.83 6.05
C VAL A 193 -5.54 0.81 5.32
N SER A 194 -4.61 1.67 5.73
CA SER A 194 -3.21 1.61 5.32
C SER A 194 -2.31 1.37 6.52
N THR A 195 -1.41 0.41 6.42
CA THR A 195 -0.37 0.12 7.40
C THR A 195 0.91 -0.31 6.67
N HIS A 196 2.08 -0.09 7.27
CA HIS A 196 3.31 -0.53 6.64
C HIS A 196 3.52 -2.03 6.81
N ILE A 197 3.64 -2.51 8.06
CA ILE A 197 3.82 -3.95 8.32
C ILE A 197 2.48 -4.68 8.12
N PRO A 198 2.46 -5.80 7.38
CA PRO A 198 1.24 -6.52 7.02
C PRO A 198 0.43 -7.06 8.20
N PHE A 199 -0.90 -7.02 8.05
CA PHE A 199 -1.83 -7.84 8.85
C PHE A 199 -1.82 -9.31 8.41
N VAL A 200 -1.71 -9.53 7.10
CA VAL A 200 -1.78 -10.87 6.49
C VAL A 200 -0.79 -10.94 5.33
N THR A 201 -0.04 -12.02 5.26
CA THR A 201 0.82 -12.34 4.11
C THR A 201 1.04 -13.84 4.00
N SER A 202 1.23 -14.35 2.81
CA SER A 202 1.65 -15.72 2.51
C SER A 202 3.14 -15.83 2.18
N GLN A 203 3.87 -14.73 2.14
CA GLN A 203 5.25 -14.68 1.66
C GLN A 203 6.16 -15.70 2.37
N THR A 204 6.13 -15.76 3.70
CA THR A 204 6.97 -16.69 4.48
C THR A 204 6.65 -18.15 4.13
N GLN A 205 5.37 -18.49 3.96
CA GLN A 205 4.95 -19.84 3.60
C GLN A 205 5.38 -20.22 2.19
N LEU A 206 5.39 -19.25 1.27
CA LEU A 206 5.84 -19.46 -0.11
C LEU A 206 7.37 -19.60 -0.21
N THR A 207 8.13 -18.84 0.58
CA THR A 207 9.59 -18.79 0.49
C THR A 207 10.30 -19.80 1.40
N GLU A 208 9.74 -20.10 2.58
CA GLU A 208 10.37 -20.95 3.60
C GLU A 208 9.59 -22.25 3.90
N GLY A 209 8.38 -22.37 3.35
CA GLY A 209 7.52 -23.57 3.46
C GLY A 209 6.26 -23.37 4.30
N PRO A 210 5.23 -24.20 4.06
CA PRO A 210 3.85 -23.96 4.52
C PRO A 210 3.66 -24.00 6.05
N LEU A 211 4.60 -24.58 6.79
CA LEU A 211 4.51 -24.69 8.25
C LEU A 211 5.39 -23.65 8.97
N LYS A 212 6.06 -22.79 8.23
CA LYS A 212 6.90 -21.75 8.82
C LYS A 212 6.03 -20.62 9.37
N ALA A 213 6.25 -20.26 10.63
CA ALA A 213 5.63 -19.07 11.22
C ALA A 213 6.29 -17.80 10.67
N THR A 214 5.48 -16.82 10.31
CA THR A 214 5.99 -15.50 9.91
C THR A 214 6.55 -14.76 11.13
N PRO A 215 7.80 -14.28 11.09
CA PRO A 215 8.40 -13.52 12.18
C PRO A 215 7.65 -12.21 12.48
N ALA A 216 7.63 -11.79 13.75
CA ALA A 216 6.93 -10.58 14.18
C ALA A 216 7.47 -9.27 13.55
N TYR A 217 8.66 -9.26 12.98
CA TYR A 217 9.15 -8.10 12.23
C TYR A 217 8.62 -8.03 10.78
N LEU A 218 7.96 -9.08 10.28
CA LEU A 218 7.36 -9.15 8.94
C LEU A 218 5.83 -9.12 8.95
N ILE A 219 5.19 -9.22 10.12
CA ILE A 219 3.74 -9.25 10.27
C ILE A 219 3.35 -8.62 11.60
N LEU A 220 2.14 -8.04 11.67
CA LEU A 220 1.60 -7.57 12.95
C LEU A 220 1.32 -8.75 13.88
N ASP A 221 1.96 -8.80 15.04
CA ASP A 221 1.83 -9.89 16.00
C ASP A 221 0.45 -9.94 16.67
N ASN A 222 -0.24 -8.79 16.75
CA ASN A 222 -1.60 -8.66 17.25
C ASN A 222 -2.65 -8.43 16.13
N ALA A 223 -2.34 -8.81 14.89
CA ALA A 223 -3.23 -8.63 13.74
C ALA A 223 -4.66 -9.13 14.00
N LYS A 224 -4.80 -10.31 14.62
CA LYS A 224 -6.11 -10.88 14.97
C LYS A 224 -6.92 -9.97 15.89
N GLU A 225 -6.29 -9.42 16.92
CA GLU A 225 -6.94 -8.55 17.90
C GLU A 225 -7.45 -7.28 17.24
N VAL A 226 -6.61 -6.66 16.42
CA VAL A 226 -6.95 -5.43 15.70
C VAL A 226 -8.04 -5.67 14.65
N LEU A 227 -7.95 -6.74 13.87
CA LEU A 227 -8.98 -7.09 12.87
C LEU A 227 -10.34 -7.39 13.51
N MET A 228 -10.38 -7.87 14.75
CA MET A 228 -11.64 -8.06 15.47
C MET A 228 -12.36 -6.74 15.79
N GLU A 229 -11.67 -5.61 15.86
CA GLU A 229 -12.31 -4.31 16.03
C GLU A 229 -13.10 -3.89 14.79
N PHE A 230 -12.67 -4.31 13.61
CA PHE A 230 -13.36 -4.08 12.35
C PHE A 230 -14.53 -5.06 12.11
N TRP A 231 -14.72 -6.04 12.99
CA TRP A 231 -15.80 -7.02 12.83
C TRP A 231 -17.19 -6.37 12.86
N GLY A 232 -17.93 -6.53 11.77
CA GLY A 232 -19.26 -5.94 11.60
C GLY A 232 -19.23 -4.49 11.10
N TYR A 233 -18.08 -3.99 10.69
CA TYR A 233 -17.92 -2.78 9.90
C TYR A 233 -17.64 -3.13 8.43
N ASN A 234 -17.79 -2.18 7.54
CA ASN A 234 -17.64 -2.38 6.10
C ASN A 234 -16.18 -2.21 5.64
N LEU A 235 -15.26 -3.01 6.21
CA LEU A 235 -13.86 -3.03 5.77
C LEU A 235 -13.75 -3.66 4.38
N LYS A 236 -13.21 -2.92 3.42
CA LYS A 236 -13.05 -3.34 2.01
C LYS A 236 -11.63 -3.65 1.62
N LEU A 237 -10.69 -2.86 2.11
CA LEU A 237 -9.30 -2.91 1.66
C LEU A 237 -8.35 -2.62 2.81
N VAL A 238 -7.30 -3.43 2.90
CA VAL A 238 -6.13 -3.18 3.75
C VAL A 238 -4.90 -3.10 2.85
N LEU A 239 -4.32 -1.91 2.75
CA LEU A 239 -3.09 -1.64 2.01
C LEU A 239 -1.88 -1.82 2.91
N GLN A 240 -0.89 -2.54 2.45
CA GLN A 240 0.28 -2.98 3.21
C GLN A 240 1.56 -2.79 2.38
N GLY A 241 2.71 -2.66 3.04
CA GLY A 241 4.03 -2.51 2.43
C GLY A 241 5.05 -3.50 2.98
N HIS A 242 6.28 -3.03 3.20
CA HIS A 242 7.36 -3.68 3.93
C HIS A 242 8.05 -4.87 3.23
N LEU A 243 7.28 -5.70 2.56
CA LEU A 243 7.80 -6.95 1.99
C LEU A 243 8.39 -6.78 0.58
N HIS A 244 8.22 -5.61 -0.03
CA HIS A 244 8.57 -5.32 -1.44
C HIS A 244 7.96 -6.32 -2.44
N TYR A 245 6.96 -7.06 -2.03
CA TYR A 245 6.36 -8.17 -2.76
C TYR A 245 4.89 -7.86 -3.06
N LEU A 246 4.50 -7.91 -4.31
CA LEU A 246 3.09 -7.70 -4.69
C LEU A 246 2.28 -8.95 -4.38
N GLU A 247 1.28 -8.79 -3.51
CA GLU A 247 0.38 -9.86 -3.09
C GLU A 247 -1.03 -9.30 -2.88
N ASP A 248 -2.05 -10.00 -3.34
CA ASP A 248 -3.46 -9.75 -3.00
C ASP A 248 -4.09 -11.00 -2.39
N ILE A 249 -4.53 -10.89 -1.15
CA ILE A 249 -5.25 -11.96 -0.43
C ILE A 249 -6.69 -11.50 -0.23
N TYR A 250 -7.62 -12.05 -1.03
CA TYR A 250 -9.03 -11.72 -0.94
C TYR A 250 -9.77 -12.70 -0.04
N VAL A 251 -10.31 -12.20 1.07
CA VAL A 251 -10.89 -13.03 2.14
C VAL A 251 -12.41 -12.92 2.15
N ASN A 252 -13.08 -14.08 2.12
CA ASN A 252 -14.54 -14.22 2.23
C ASN A 252 -15.36 -13.43 1.20
N GLY A 253 -14.78 -13.03 0.09
CA GLY A 253 -15.47 -12.20 -0.88
C GLY A 253 -15.77 -10.78 -0.36
N GLN A 254 -15.01 -10.27 0.60
CA GLN A 254 -15.28 -8.99 1.27
C GLN A 254 -14.07 -8.08 1.37
N VAL A 255 -12.92 -8.58 1.84
CA VAL A 255 -11.76 -7.76 2.17
C VAL A 255 -10.56 -8.16 1.34
N HIS A 256 -9.96 -7.20 0.65
CA HIS A 256 -8.64 -7.33 0.05
C HIS A 256 -7.55 -6.93 1.05
N PHE A 257 -6.55 -7.79 1.22
CA PHE A 257 -5.28 -7.45 1.86
C PHE A 257 -4.22 -7.37 0.77
N ILE A 258 -3.86 -6.16 0.36
CA ILE A 258 -2.92 -5.95 -0.74
C ILE A 258 -1.60 -5.43 -0.18
N THR A 259 -0.56 -6.25 -0.28
CA THR A 259 0.81 -5.80 -0.07
C THR A 259 1.30 -5.20 -1.38
N GLY A 260 1.60 -3.91 -1.40
CA GLY A 260 2.08 -3.23 -2.59
C GLY A 260 3.50 -3.65 -2.95
N GLY A 261 3.80 -3.71 -4.25
CA GLY A 261 5.18 -3.78 -4.73
C GLY A 261 5.91 -2.48 -4.40
N ALA A 262 7.22 -2.57 -4.15
CA ALA A 262 8.01 -1.42 -3.77
C ALA A 262 8.19 -0.43 -4.92
N VAL A 263 8.01 0.87 -4.65
CA VAL A 263 8.35 1.92 -5.64
C VAL A 263 9.83 1.85 -6.03
N CYS A 264 10.69 1.55 -5.08
CA CYS A 264 12.13 1.40 -5.32
C CYS A 264 12.53 0.03 -5.92
N GLY A 265 11.58 -0.90 -6.15
CA GLY A 265 11.89 -2.28 -6.50
C GLY A 265 12.85 -2.91 -5.49
N LYS A 266 14.05 -3.22 -5.93
CA LYS A 266 15.14 -3.67 -5.07
C LYS A 266 16.08 -2.51 -4.68
N TRP A 267 15.56 -1.60 -3.83
CA TRP A 267 16.32 -0.45 -3.31
C TRP A 267 17.01 0.37 -4.41
N TRP A 268 16.29 0.67 -5.50
CA TRP A 268 16.78 1.40 -6.68
C TRP A 268 17.93 0.69 -7.44
N ASN A 269 18.14 -0.59 -7.16
CA ASN A 269 19.20 -1.40 -7.77
C ASN A 269 18.67 -2.70 -8.40
N THR A 270 17.41 -2.72 -8.82
CA THR A 270 16.77 -3.84 -9.52
C THR A 270 17.57 -4.23 -10.76
N LYS A 271 17.71 -5.52 -11.00
CA LYS A 271 18.39 -6.05 -12.18
C LYS A 271 17.37 -6.73 -13.09
N PRO A 272 17.65 -6.85 -14.41
CA PRO A 272 16.80 -7.63 -15.29
C PRO A 272 16.56 -9.04 -14.77
N GLY A 273 15.29 -9.43 -14.59
CA GLY A 273 14.87 -10.72 -14.06
C GLY A 273 14.79 -10.82 -12.54
N ASP A 274 15.03 -9.72 -11.80
CA ASP A 274 14.68 -9.65 -10.38
C ASP A 274 13.15 -9.76 -10.24
N PRO A 275 12.64 -10.49 -9.22
CA PRO A 275 11.20 -10.63 -9.00
C PRO A 275 10.55 -9.36 -8.44
N LEU A 276 11.35 -8.45 -7.88
CA LEU A 276 10.90 -7.18 -7.32
C LEU A 276 11.04 -6.09 -8.40
N GLN A 277 9.91 -5.67 -8.96
CA GLN A 277 9.87 -4.63 -9.98
C GLN A 277 9.47 -3.31 -9.34
N GLU A 278 9.94 -2.21 -9.91
CA GLU A 278 9.51 -0.85 -9.53
C GLU A 278 8.09 -0.59 -10.02
N GLY A 279 7.22 -0.08 -9.13
CA GLY A 279 5.85 0.24 -9.50
C GLY A 279 5.04 0.75 -8.30
N PHE A 280 3.76 0.98 -8.57
CA PHE A 280 2.78 1.38 -7.58
C PHE A 280 1.41 0.82 -7.94
N LEU A 281 0.45 0.89 -7.01
CA LEU A 281 -0.93 0.52 -7.28
C LEU A 281 -1.73 1.77 -7.69
N LEU A 282 -2.52 1.65 -8.75
CA LEU A 282 -3.62 2.56 -9.03
C LEU A 282 -4.91 1.88 -8.60
N ILE A 283 -5.65 2.52 -7.70
CA ILE A 283 -6.85 1.96 -7.07
C ILE A 283 -8.03 2.83 -7.44
N ARG A 284 -9.13 2.20 -7.83
CA ARG A 284 -10.40 2.84 -8.09
C ARG A 284 -11.45 2.30 -7.15
N ALA A 285 -12.10 3.19 -6.40
CA ALA A 285 -13.27 2.90 -5.60
C ALA A 285 -14.53 3.33 -6.35
N VAL A 286 -15.47 2.39 -6.54
CA VAL A 286 -16.71 2.63 -7.26
C VAL A 286 -17.86 2.03 -6.45
N GLU A 287 -18.81 2.86 -6.04
CA GLU A 287 -19.91 2.45 -5.14
C GLU A 287 -19.36 1.81 -3.85
N ASP A 288 -19.39 0.50 -3.73
CA ASP A 288 -18.93 -0.30 -2.58
C ASP A 288 -17.87 -1.35 -3.00
N ASP A 289 -17.23 -1.15 -4.15
CA ASP A 289 -16.28 -2.09 -4.74
C ASP A 289 -14.91 -1.44 -4.98
N ILE A 290 -13.88 -2.30 -5.04
CA ILE A 290 -12.48 -1.90 -5.26
C ILE A 290 -11.97 -2.58 -6.52
N GLN A 291 -11.39 -1.77 -7.40
CA GLN A 291 -10.60 -2.22 -8.55
C GLN A 291 -9.19 -1.69 -8.40
N TRP A 292 -8.20 -2.48 -8.79
CA TRP A 292 -6.81 -2.05 -8.73
C TRP A 292 -5.99 -2.62 -9.88
N GLU A 293 -4.93 -1.91 -10.21
CA GLU A 293 -3.91 -2.36 -11.15
C GLU A 293 -2.52 -1.98 -10.66
N TYR A 294 -1.52 -2.77 -11.03
CA TYR A 294 -0.12 -2.47 -10.79
C TYR A 294 0.45 -1.68 -11.97
N VAL A 295 0.97 -0.51 -11.69
CA VAL A 295 1.56 0.40 -12.69
C VAL A 295 3.07 0.32 -12.61
N ASP A 296 3.70 -0.28 -13.61
CA ASP A 296 5.13 -0.17 -13.87
C ASP A 296 5.40 1.20 -14.52
N PHE A 297 6.18 2.05 -13.86
CA PHE A 297 6.55 3.36 -14.41
C PHE A 297 7.82 3.31 -15.28
N GLU A 298 8.23 2.10 -15.71
CA GLU A 298 9.32 1.84 -16.66
C GLU A 298 10.66 2.47 -16.21
N TRP A 299 10.97 2.35 -14.93
CA TRP A 299 12.26 2.81 -14.42
C TRP A 299 13.38 1.85 -14.83
N VAL A 300 14.45 2.41 -15.39
CA VAL A 300 15.66 1.65 -15.70
C VAL A 300 16.84 2.33 -15.00
N PRO A 301 17.45 1.72 -13.99
CA PRO A 301 18.59 2.30 -13.31
C PRO A 301 19.72 2.68 -14.27
N PRO A 302 20.39 3.86 -14.11
CA PRO A 302 21.38 4.35 -15.06
C PRO A 302 22.57 3.42 -15.29
N HIS A 303 22.93 2.59 -14.30
CA HIS A 303 24.02 1.61 -14.45
C HIS A 303 23.68 0.46 -15.41
N GLN A 304 22.40 0.25 -15.72
CA GLN A 304 21.96 -0.75 -16.70
C GLN A 304 21.93 -0.18 -18.13
N LYS A 305 21.69 1.12 -18.30
CA LYS A 305 21.68 1.78 -19.62
C LYS A 305 23.01 1.70 -20.34
N LYS A 306 24.14 1.60 -19.60
CA LYS A 306 25.50 1.51 -20.16
C LYS A 306 25.88 0.14 -20.74
N LYS A 307 25.05 -0.90 -20.55
CA LYS A 307 25.29 -2.26 -21.06
C LYS A 307 24.55 -2.58 -22.37
N ALA A 308 23.63 -1.72 -22.77
CA ALA A 308 22.80 -1.90 -23.97
C ALA A 308 23.29 -1.08 -25.19
N SER A 309 24.39 -0.33 -25.04
CA SER A 309 25.10 0.39 -26.12
C SER A 309 26.47 -0.26 -26.34
#